data_14ddab3af032f3200039694f1cb9b5b6
#
_entry.id   14ddab3af032f3200039694f1cb9b5b6
#
_cell.length_a   1.000
_cell.length_b   1.000
_cell.length_c   1.000
_cell.angle_alpha   90.00
_cell.angle_beta   90.00
_cell.angle_gamma   90.00
#
_symmetry.space_group_name_H-M   'P 1'
#
loop_
_entity.id
_entity.type
_entity.pdbx_description
1 polymer ?
#
loop_
_entity_poly.entity_id
_entity_poly.type
_entity_poly.pdbx_seq_one_letter_code
_entity_poly.pdbx_strand_id
1 'polypeptide(L)'
;ITDVEAIHINPKLCARNANQKPRFSGIDTQTIYKVTLNNGVVGWGDTRGHVTLSDTAVSALVGTSPMPHLHNDHSTGLHGALYDAVGKSLEVPAWQLMGRKYRDRVPVAAWTRPASPEDLAAEVQRAVGEGYMTFKSHSCAYYCVVEQTQAVQDVAPAGFRFHWDFNHNRTPTDIMRLVAEIETYPVVAVLEDPLNWRDVEGWRQLREKTSLPLLMHVPQLGAGPEIRIGSADLYMVGENGIPLSIQRGHACAEANLST
;
A
#
# COMPACT_ATOMS: atom_id res chain seq x y z
N ILE A 1 -29.79 1.04 3.01
CA ILE A 1 -29.17 0.21 1.95
C ILE A 1 -30.26 -0.64 1.35
N THR A 2 -30.43 -0.61 0.03
CA THR A 2 -31.42 -1.44 -0.69
C THR A 2 -30.78 -2.62 -1.41
N ASP A 3 -29.50 -2.51 -1.74
CA ASP A 3 -28.77 -3.56 -2.46
C ASP A 3 -27.26 -3.46 -2.24
N VAL A 4 -26.57 -4.63 -2.26
CA VAL A 4 -25.11 -4.75 -2.18
C VAL A 4 -24.66 -5.84 -3.14
N GLU A 5 -23.84 -5.47 -4.12
CA GLU A 5 -23.30 -6.37 -5.13
C GLU A 5 -21.76 -6.46 -5.04
N ALA A 6 -21.21 -7.64 -5.29
CA ALA A 6 -19.78 -7.86 -5.51
C ALA A 6 -19.55 -8.32 -6.96
N ILE A 7 -18.93 -7.48 -7.76
CA ILE A 7 -18.74 -7.67 -9.21
C ILE A 7 -17.29 -8.04 -9.46
N HIS A 8 -17.03 -9.24 -9.95
CA HIS A 8 -15.68 -9.70 -10.26
C HIS A 8 -15.25 -9.19 -11.64
N ILE A 9 -14.07 -8.58 -11.69
CA ILE A 9 -13.46 -8.12 -12.95
C ILE A 9 -12.02 -8.59 -13.07
N ASN A 10 -11.56 -8.70 -14.31
CA ASN A 10 -10.18 -9.04 -14.66
C ASN A 10 -9.60 -7.92 -15.54
N PRO A 11 -9.11 -6.83 -14.95
CA PRO A 11 -8.54 -5.73 -15.71
C PRO A 11 -7.31 -6.20 -16.49
N LYS A 12 -7.18 -5.72 -17.73
CA LYS A 12 -5.99 -6.01 -18.54
C LYS A 12 -4.78 -5.29 -17.95
N LEU A 13 -3.70 -6.02 -17.77
CA LEU A 13 -2.41 -5.42 -17.43
C LEU A 13 -1.84 -4.66 -18.62
N CYS A 14 -1.13 -3.57 -18.36
CA CYS A 14 -0.30 -2.93 -19.39
C CYS A 14 0.80 -3.90 -19.87
N ALA A 15 1.28 -3.72 -21.09
CA ALA A 15 2.20 -4.68 -21.74
C ALA A 15 3.43 -5.02 -20.91
N ARG A 16 4.07 -4.01 -20.29
CA ARG A 16 5.23 -4.20 -19.43
C ARG A 16 4.97 -5.11 -18.23
N ASN A 17 3.80 -4.98 -17.59
CA ASN A 17 3.41 -5.82 -16.46
C ASN A 17 2.87 -7.19 -16.89
N ALA A 18 2.28 -7.30 -18.08
CA ALA A 18 1.81 -8.56 -18.62
C ALA A 18 2.96 -9.55 -18.84
N ASN A 19 4.10 -9.08 -19.31
CA ASN A 19 5.30 -9.90 -19.52
C ASN A 19 5.85 -10.51 -18.21
N GLN A 20 5.58 -9.89 -17.07
CA GLN A 20 6.01 -10.36 -15.75
C GLN A 20 4.97 -11.27 -15.07
N LYS A 21 3.78 -11.40 -15.63
CA LYS A 21 2.65 -12.14 -15.03
C LYS A 21 3.00 -13.59 -14.60
N PRO A 22 3.76 -14.37 -15.35
CA PRO A 22 4.11 -15.74 -14.94
C PRO A 22 4.88 -15.82 -13.61
N ARG A 23 5.58 -14.74 -13.24
CA ARG A 23 6.38 -14.67 -12.01
C ARG A 23 5.61 -14.04 -10.85
N PHE A 24 4.64 -13.17 -11.15
CA PHE A 24 3.88 -12.38 -10.17
C PHE A 24 2.41 -12.36 -10.55
N SER A 25 1.59 -13.08 -9.80
CA SER A 25 0.13 -13.17 -10.01
C SER A 25 -0.65 -12.26 -9.07
N GLY A 26 -1.94 -12.10 -9.31
CA GLY A 26 -2.91 -11.56 -8.34
C GLY A 26 -3.22 -10.07 -8.42
N ILE A 27 -2.62 -9.30 -9.34
CA ILE A 27 -2.98 -7.89 -9.55
C ILE A 27 -3.93 -7.67 -10.73
N ASP A 28 -4.33 -8.74 -11.39
CA ASP A 28 -5.23 -8.77 -12.54
C ASP A 28 -6.62 -9.33 -12.19
N THR A 29 -6.91 -9.44 -10.92
CA THR A 29 -8.22 -9.84 -10.38
C THR A 29 -8.68 -8.81 -9.36
N GLN A 30 -9.89 -8.27 -9.52
CA GLN A 30 -10.47 -7.26 -8.66
C GLN A 30 -11.94 -7.59 -8.40
N THR A 31 -12.43 -7.16 -7.24
CA THR A 31 -13.85 -7.13 -6.92
C THR A 31 -14.28 -5.69 -6.75
N ILE A 32 -15.26 -5.27 -7.52
CA ILE A 32 -15.93 -3.98 -7.37
C ILE A 32 -17.15 -4.19 -6.48
N TYR A 33 -17.24 -3.46 -5.39
CA TYR A 33 -18.43 -3.39 -4.56
C TYR A 33 -19.34 -2.26 -5.01
N LYS A 34 -20.63 -2.55 -5.11
CA LYS A 34 -21.67 -1.58 -5.41
C LYS A 34 -22.69 -1.60 -4.26
N VAL A 35 -22.88 -0.46 -3.63
CA VAL A 35 -23.86 -0.26 -2.57
C VAL A 35 -24.91 0.73 -3.05
N THR A 36 -26.19 0.29 -3.07
CA THR A 36 -27.32 1.14 -3.48
C THR A 36 -28.13 1.56 -2.27
N LEU A 37 -28.42 2.85 -2.17
CA LEU A 37 -29.27 3.41 -1.12
C LEU A 37 -30.72 3.58 -1.59
N ASN A 38 -31.65 3.74 -0.65
CA ASN A 38 -33.08 3.90 -0.93
C ASN A 38 -33.44 5.20 -1.69
N ASN A 39 -32.55 6.18 -1.71
CA ASN A 39 -32.70 7.40 -2.51
C ASN A 39 -32.11 7.28 -3.94
N GLY A 40 -31.71 6.07 -4.35
CA GLY A 40 -31.13 5.79 -5.67
C GLY A 40 -29.62 6.10 -5.79
N VAL A 41 -28.98 6.65 -4.75
CA VAL A 41 -27.53 6.89 -4.74
C VAL A 41 -26.78 5.57 -4.76
N VAL A 42 -25.73 5.50 -5.57
CA VAL A 42 -24.84 4.33 -5.68
C VAL A 42 -23.44 4.71 -5.25
N GLY A 43 -22.88 3.95 -4.31
CA GLY A 43 -21.48 4.03 -3.90
C GLY A 43 -20.66 2.88 -4.47
N TRP A 44 -19.39 3.16 -4.76
CA TRP A 44 -18.44 2.22 -5.36
C TRP A 44 -17.18 2.10 -4.51
N GLY A 45 -16.64 0.89 -4.45
CA GLY A 45 -15.34 0.60 -3.86
C GLY A 45 -14.75 -0.64 -4.48
N ASP A 46 -13.46 -0.90 -4.27
CA ASP A 46 -12.80 -2.06 -4.83
C ASP A 46 -11.83 -2.73 -3.88
N THR A 47 -11.53 -3.98 -4.16
CA THR A 47 -10.48 -4.75 -3.47
C THR A 47 -9.80 -5.71 -4.43
N ARG A 48 -8.55 -6.05 -4.11
CA ARG A 48 -7.79 -7.05 -4.85
C ARG A 48 -8.40 -8.44 -4.66
N GLY A 49 -8.36 -9.24 -5.72
CA GLY A 49 -8.86 -10.61 -5.76
C GLY A 49 -10.35 -10.70 -6.05
N HIS A 50 -10.82 -11.93 -6.27
CA HIS A 50 -12.24 -12.23 -6.39
C HIS A 50 -12.79 -12.57 -5.00
N VAL A 51 -13.50 -11.63 -4.40
CA VAL A 51 -14.12 -11.76 -3.07
C VAL A 51 -15.64 -11.87 -3.24
N THR A 52 -16.22 -12.95 -2.76
CA THR A 52 -17.67 -13.17 -2.77
C THR A 52 -18.26 -12.75 -1.42
N LEU A 53 -19.33 -11.96 -1.46
CA LEU A 53 -20.12 -11.69 -0.26
C LEU A 53 -21.02 -12.88 0.03
N SER A 54 -21.05 -13.34 1.27
CA SER A 54 -22.04 -14.35 1.70
C SER A 54 -23.42 -13.73 1.81
N ASP A 55 -24.46 -14.56 1.65
CA ASP A 55 -25.86 -14.13 1.83
C ASP A 55 -26.07 -13.51 3.23
N THR A 56 -25.40 -14.05 4.24
CA THR A 56 -25.42 -13.51 5.60
C THR A 56 -24.84 -12.09 5.67
N ALA A 57 -23.72 -11.83 4.98
CA ALA A 57 -23.11 -10.51 4.95
C ALA A 57 -24.00 -9.49 4.21
N VAL A 58 -24.61 -9.89 3.10
CA VAL A 58 -25.57 -9.07 2.36
C VAL A 58 -26.81 -8.77 3.21
N SER A 59 -27.39 -9.79 3.85
CA SER A 59 -28.58 -9.66 4.69
C SER A 59 -28.35 -8.79 5.93
N ALA A 60 -27.13 -8.72 6.42
CA ALA A 60 -26.76 -7.84 7.54
C ALA A 60 -26.71 -6.34 7.13
N LEU A 61 -26.61 -6.05 5.85
CA LEU A 61 -26.49 -4.70 5.29
C LEU A 61 -27.82 -4.21 4.70
N VAL A 62 -28.49 -5.03 3.92
CA VAL A 62 -29.75 -4.68 3.23
C VAL A 62 -30.87 -4.41 4.25
N GLY A 63 -31.61 -3.33 4.03
CA GLY A 63 -32.66 -2.87 4.94
C GLY A 63 -32.17 -2.01 6.11
N THR A 64 -30.84 -1.81 6.25
CA THR A 64 -30.26 -1.02 7.34
C THR A 64 -29.83 0.38 6.88
N SER A 65 -29.55 1.27 7.84
CA SER A 65 -28.89 2.54 7.58
C SER A 65 -27.41 2.32 7.25
N PRO A 66 -26.83 3.00 6.26
CA PRO A 66 -25.40 2.88 5.96
C PRO A 66 -24.48 3.50 7.04
N MET A 67 -24.98 4.44 7.83
CA MET A 67 -24.18 5.21 8.80
C MET A 67 -23.44 4.35 9.85
N PRO A 68 -24.10 3.41 10.55
CA PRO A 68 -23.40 2.55 11.51
C PRO A 68 -22.30 1.70 10.87
N HIS A 69 -22.48 1.31 9.60
CA HIS A 69 -21.54 0.45 8.88
C HIS A 69 -20.22 1.15 8.51
N LEU A 70 -20.14 2.49 8.58
CA LEU A 70 -18.88 3.22 8.42
C LEU A 70 -17.85 2.91 9.51
N HIS A 71 -18.30 2.37 10.66
CA HIS A 71 -17.45 2.08 11.82
C HIS A 71 -17.30 0.59 12.13
N ASN A 72 -17.98 -0.27 11.36
CA ASN A 72 -17.90 -1.72 11.53
C ASN A 72 -16.67 -2.30 10.80
N ASP A 73 -16.30 -3.53 11.16
CA ASP A 73 -15.22 -4.25 10.48
C ASP A 73 -15.70 -4.81 9.14
N HIS A 74 -15.48 -4.05 8.09
CA HIS A 74 -15.70 -4.47 6.70
C HIS A 74 -14.38 -4.51 5.93
N SER A 75 -14.37 -5.23 4.79
CA SER A 75 -13.25 -5.16 3.86
C SER A 75 -13.07 -3.73 3.35
N THR A 76 -11.84 -3.37 3.01
CA THR A 76 -11.49 -2.02 2.52
C THR A 76 -12.37 -1.60 1.33
N GLY A 77 -12.64 -2.53 0.39
CA GLY A 77 -13.49 -2.23 -0.77
C GLY A 77 -14.94 -1.97 -0.40
N LEU A 78 -15.53 -2.76 0.50
CA LEU A 78 -16.90 -2.53 0.96
C LEU A 78 -17.00 -1.22 1.76
N HIS A 79 -16.00 -0.91 2.62
CA HIS A 79 -15.90 0.38 3.28
C HIS A 79 -15.87 1.54 2.26
N GLY A 80 -15.02 1.42 1.21
CA GLY A 80 -14.97 2.41 0.15
C GLY A 80 -16.34 2.70 -0.45
N ALA A 81 -17.09 1.63 -0.79
CA ALA A 81 -18.44 1.76 -1.34
C ALA A 81 -19.43 2.41 -0.36
N LEU A 82 -19.36 2.07 0.93
CA LEU A 82 -20.22 2.67 1.98
C LEU A 82 -19.90 4.17 2.17
N TYR A 83 -18.62 4.54 2.29
CA TYR A 83 -18.19 5.93 2.41
C TYR A 83 -18.56 6.76 1.17
N ASP A 84 -18.41 6.19 -0.03
CA ASP A 84 -18.79 6.83 -1.28
C ASP A 84 -20.32 7.05 -1.36
N ALA A 85 -21.12 6.02 -1.01
CA ALA A 85 -22.57 6.13 -0.99
C ALA A 85 -23.06 7.20 0.00
N VAL A 86 -22.52 7.18 1.22
CA VAL A 86 -22.90 8.16 2.27
C VAL A 86 -22.47 9.57 1.87
N GLY A 87 -21.22 9.74 1.41
CA GLY A 87 -20.72 11.03 0.96
C GLY A 87 -21.57 11.64 -0.15
N LYS A 88 -21.91 10.85 -1.18
CA LYS A 88 -22.82 11.26 -2.25
C LYS A 88 -24.22 11.61 -1.77
N SER A 89 -24.76 10.79 -0.85
CA SER A 89 -26.11 11.02 -0.27
C SER A 89 -26.18 12.30 0.57
N LEU A 90 -25.08 12.70 1.19
CA LEU A 90 -24.96 13.93 1.98
C LEU A 90 -24.40 15.12 1.17
N GLU A 91 -24.08 14.90 -0.11
CA GLU A 91 -23.44 15.90 -1.00
C GLU A 91 -22.12 16.44 -0.45
N VAL A 92 -21.34 15.57 0.23
CA VAL A 92 -20.01 15.90 0.78
C VAL A 92 -18.96 14.90 0.24
N PRO A 93 -17.71 15.34 0.04
CA PRO A 93 -16.61 14.43 -0.28
C PRO A 93 -16.42 13.37 0.82
N ALA A 94 -16.19 12.12 0.43
CA ALA A 94 -16.05 10.99 1.37
C ALA A 94 -15.02 11.24 2.49
N TRP A 95 -13.93 11.98 2.21
CA TRP A 95 -12.91 12.29 3.22
C TRP A 95 -13.46 13.09 4.43
N GLN A 96 -14.52 13.88 4.26
CA GLN A 96 -15.14 14.63 5.37
C GLN A 96 -15.81 13.69 6.39
N LEU A 97 -16.16 12.47 5.98
CA LEU A 97 -16.68 11.43 6.87
C LEU A 97 -15.55 10.75 7.67
N MET A 98 -14.30 10.92 7.28
CA MET A 98 -13.12 10.30 7.89
C MET A 98 -12.47 11.17 8.97
N GLY A 99 -12.86 12.46 9.07
CA GLY A 99 -12.35 13.39 10.05
C GLY A 99 -11.59 14.59 9.46
N ARG A 100 -10.57 15.05 10.16
CA ARG A 100 -9.83 16.25 9.78
C ARG A 100 -8.95 16.01 8.55
N LYS A 101 -8.99 16.92 7.59
CA LYS A 101 -8.06 16.97 6.46
C LYS A 101 -6.72 17.57 6.90
N TYR A 102 -5.63 16.84 6.65
CA TYR A 102 -4.28 17.27 7.00
C TYR A 102 -3.52 17.89 5.83
N ARG A 103 -3.83 17.47 4.59
CA ARG A 103 -3.17 17.98 3.38
C ARG A 103 -4.10 17.94 2.17
N ASP A 104 -3.84 18.79 1.18
CA ASP A 104 -4.63 18.86 -0.04
C ASP A 104 -4.14 17.90 -1.12
N ARG A 105 -2.88 17.51 -1.06
CA ARG A 105 -2.23 16.61 -2.03
C ARG A 105 -1.35 15.62 -1.31
N VAL A 106 -1.33 14.39 -1.82
CA VAL A 106 -0.46 13.30 -1.35
C VAL A 106 0.49 12.96 -2.50
N PRO A 107 1.82 12.96 -2.27
CA PRO A 107 2.77 12.45 -3.25
C PRO A 107 2.48 10.98 -3.56
N VAL A 108 2.57 10.61 -4.82
CA VAL A 108 2.33 9.24 -5.28
C VAL A 108 3.62 8.69 -5.89
N ALA A 109 3.99 7.46 -5.51
CA ALA A 109 5.07 6.74 -6.14
C ALA A 109 4.59 6.05 -7.43
N ALA A 110 5.39 6.10 -8.49
CA ALA A 110 5.23 5.17 -9.59
C ALA A 110 5.65 3.77 -9.15
N TRP A 111 5.16 2.75 -9.85
CA TRP A 111 5.42 1.36 -9.51
C TRP A 111 5.52 0.47 -10.75
N THR A 112 6.37 -0.54 -10.68
CA THR A 112 6.36 -1.66 -11.60
C THR A 112 6.55 -2.98 -10.86
N ARG A 113 6.22 -4.09 -11.52
CA ARG A 113 6.62 -5.43 -11.08
C ARG A 113 8.14 -5.55 -11.10
N PRO A 114 8.73 -6.51 -10.36
CA PRO A 114 10.15 -6.81 -10.47
C PRO A 114 10.56 -7.01 -11.94
N ALA A 115 11.61 -6.32 -12.34
CA ALA A 115 12.09 -6.26 -13.72
C ALA A 115 13.60 -6.41 -13.77
N SER A 116 14.17 -6.69 -14.96
CA SER A 116 15.62 -6.66 -15.15
C SER A 116 16.17 -5.27 -14.83
N PRO A 117 17.48 -5.11 -14.56
CA PRO A 117 18.07 -3.78 -14.37
C PRO A 117 17.73 -2.81 -15.49
N GLU A 118 17.79 -3.25 -16.74
CA GLU A 118 17.51 -2.44 -17.94
C GLU A 118 16.04 -2.04 -18.03
N ASP A 119 15.14 -3.00 -17.80
CA ASP A 119 13.69 -2.73 -17.81
C ASP A 119 13.28 -1.81 -16.67
N LEU A 120 13.89 -1.97 -15.49
CA LEU A 120 13.63 -1.11 -14.34
C LEU A 120 14.11 0.32 -14.59
N ALA A 121 15.29 0.50 -15.17
CA ALA A 121 15.80 1.81 -15.58
C ALA A 121 14.86 2.48 -16.60
N ALA A 122 14.39 1.74 -17.59
CA ALA A 122 13.42 2.25 -18.58
C ALA A 122 12.09 2.68 -17.93
N GLU A 123 11.57 1.90 -16.96
CA GLU A 123 10.36 2.27 -16.22
C GLU A 123 10.56 3.51 -15.34
N VAL A 124 11.73 3.67 -14.72
CA VAL A 124 12.08 4.90 -13.98
C VAL A 124 12.14 6.11 -14.90
N GLN A 125 12.79 6.00 -16.07
CA GLN A 125 12.84 7.09 -17.06
C GLN A 125 11.44 7.49 -17.53
N ARG A 126 10.58 6.51 -17.80
CA ARG A 126 9.17 6.75 -18.15
C ARG A 126 8.44 7.50 -17.02
N ALA A 127 8.57 7.03 -15.78
CA ALA A 127 7.93 7.65 -14.63
C ALA A 127 8.41 9.09 -14.41
N VAL A 128 9.70 9.36 -14.56
CA VAL A 128 10.26 10.72 -14.52
C VAL A 128 9.65 11.59 -15.62
N GLY A 129 9.52 11.07 -16.84
CA GLY A 129 8.86 11.77 -17.96
C GLY A 129 7.38 12.06 -17.69
N GLU A 130 6.70 11.29 -16.86
CA GLU A 130 5.33 11.50 -16.41
C GLU A 130 5.24 12.41 -15.16
N GLY A 131 6.37 12.86 -14.60
CA GLY A 131 6.44 13.79 -13.48
C GLY A 131 6.56 13.12 -12.09
N TYR A 132 6.75 11.81 -12.03
CA TYR A 132 6.99 11.12 -10.75
C TYR A 132 8.43 11.36 -10.26
N MET A 133 8.56 11.67 -8.98
CA MET A 133 9.85 11.80 -8.29
C MET A 133 10.08 10.72 -7.24
N THR A 134 9.17 9.76 -7.15
CA THR A 134 9.28 8.59 -6.28
C THR A 134 8.87 7.34 -7.06
N PHE A 135 9.63 6.27 -6.88
CA PHE A 135 9.35 4.97 -7.53
C PHE A 135 9.50 3.84 -6.52
N LYS A 136 8.55 2.91 -6.51
CA LYS A 136 8.58 1.68 -5.70
C LYS A 136 8.81 0.46 -6.60
N SER A 137 9.69 -0.44 -6.19
CA SER A 137 9.84 -1.76 -6.80
C SER A 137 10.01 -2.85 -5.75
N HIS A 138 9.53 -4.04 -6.06
CA HIS A 138 9.75 -5.22 -5.23
C HIS A 138 11.04 -5.92 -5.60
N SER A 139 11.80 -6.36 -4.60
CA SER A 139 12.90 -7.29 -4.83
C SER A 139 12.38 -8.69 -5.15
N CYS A 140 13.15 -9.46 -5.91
CA CYS A 140 12.83 -10.87 -6.18
C CYS A 140 14.12 -11.70 -6.34
N ALA A 141 13.97 -13.02 -6.38
CA ALA A 141 15.09 -13.94 -6.51
C ALA A 141 15.73 -13.99 -7.92
N TYR A 142 15.10 -13.36 -8.92
CA TYR A 142 15.56 -13.43 -10.31
C TYR A 142 16.58 -12.36 -10.70
N TYR A 143 16.64 -11.26 -9.95
CA TYR A 143 17.47 -10.11 -10.30
C TYR A 143 18.30 -9.66 -9.11
N CYS A 144 19.51 -9.19 -9.38
CA CYS A 144 20.40 -8.63 -8.38
C CYS A 144 19.93 -7.22 -7.99
N VAL A 145 19.63 -7.02 -6.72
CA VAL A 145 19.15 -5.72 -6.19
C VAL A 145 20.19 -4.63 -6.36
N VAL A 146 21.48 -4.95 -6.23
CA VAL A 146 22.57 -3.98 -6.40
C VAL A 146 22.65 -3.51 -7.85
N GLU A 147 22.61 -4.43 -8.83
CA GLU A 147 22.61 -4.09 -10.25
C GLU A 147 21.37 -3.28 -10.64
N GLN A 148 20.20 -3.64 -10.12
CA GLN A 148 18.96 -2.87 -10.31
C GLN A 148 19.09 -1.47 -9.71
N THR A 149 19.68 -1.33 -8.51
CA THR A 149 19.89 -0.03 -7.84
C THR A 149 20.85 0.84 -8.64
N GLN A 150 21.95 0.26 -9.16
CA GLN A 150 22.88 0.97 -10.02
C GLN A 150 22.20 1.48 -11.29
N ALA A 151 21.44 0.62 -11.97
CA ALA A 151 20.72 1.00 -13.19
C ALA A 151 19.70 2.13 -12.95
N VAL A 152 19.02 2.14 -11.80
CA VAL A 152 18.14 3.24 -11.40
C VAL A 152 18.95 4.52 -11.11
N GLN A 153 20.05 4.40 -10.37
CA GLN A 153 20.91 5.53 -10.04
C GLN A 153 21.44 6.24 -11.29
N ASP A 154 21.79 5.48 -12.32
CA ASP A 154 22.37 6.01 -13.58
C ASP A 154 21.37 6.87 -14.38
N VAL A 155 20.07 6.65 -14.20
CA VAL A 155 19.01 7.33 -14.99
C VAL A 155 18.15 8.29 -14.15
N ALA A 156 18.21 8.20 -12.83
CA ALA A 156 17.39 9.00 -11.94
C ALA A 156 17.89 10.45 -11.86
N PRO A 157 17.01 11.46 -11.92
CA PRO A 157 17.39 12.84 -11.72
C PRO A 157 17.73 13.12 -10.25
N ALA A 158 18.42 14.21 -10.00
CA ALA A 158 18.73 14.65 -8.64
C ALA A 158 17.43 14.80 -7.81
N GLY A 159 17.44 14.28 -6.58
CA GLY A 159 16.30 14.29 -5.68
C GLY A 159 15.25 13.21 -5.93
N PHE A 160 15.47 12.33 -6.91
CA PHE A 160 14.60 11.16 -7.10
C PHE A 160 14.74 10.19 -5.94
N ARG A 161 13.64 9.56 -5.53
CA ARG A 161 13.55 8.67 -4.37
C ARG A 161 13.13 7.29 -4.81
N PHE A 162 13.99 6.30 -4.63
CA PHE A 162 13.68 4.91 -4.92
C PHE A 162 13.37 4.14 -3.65
N HIS A 163 12.26 3.44 -3.64
CA HIS A 163 11.72 2.68 -2.53
C HIS A 163 11.80 1.19 -2.84
N TRP A 164 12.64 0.48 -2.11
CA TRP A 164 12.74 -0.97 -2.17
C TRP A 164 11.74 -1.64 -1.23
N ASP A 165 10.97 -2.60 -1.76
CA ASP A 165 10.10 -3.49 -0.98
C ASP A 165 10.64 -4.93 -1.05
N PHE A 166 10.98 -5.48 0.11
CA PHE A 166 11.55 -6.83 0.23
C PHE A 166 10.50 -7.89 0.58
N ASN A 167 9.24 -7.52 0.80
CA ASN A 167 8.12 -8.44 1.08
C ASN A 167 8.47 -9.50 2.15
N HIS A 168 9.17 -9.14 3.20
CA HIS A 168 9.59 -10.02 4.31
C HIS A 168 10.47 -11.20 3.89
N ASN A 169 11.14 -11.15 2.75
CA ASN A 169 11.80 -12.30 2.15
C ASN A 169 13.32 -12.38 2.40
N ARG A 170 13.86 -11.57 3.32
CA ARG A 170 15.28 -11.58 3.65
C ARG A 170 15.53 -12.14 5.06
N THR A 171 16.73 -12.71 5.24
CA THR A 171 17.27 -13.02 6.56
C THR A 171 18.02 -11.81 7.13
N PRO A 172 18.21 -11.69 8.45
CA PRO A 172 19.02 -10.60 9.02
C PRO A 172 20.42 -10.51 8.43
N THR A 173 21.07 -11.64 8.20
CA THR A 173 22.42 -11.67 7.61
C THR A 173 22.44 -11.16 6.18
N ASP A 174 21.47 -11.59 5.37
CA ASP A 174 21.43 -11.20 3.95
C ASP A 174 21.09 -9.72 3.79
N ILE A 175 20.09 -9.24 4.54
CA ILE A 175 19.66 -7.85 4.41
C ILE A 175 20.73 -6.87 4.91
N MET A 176 21.46 -7.19 5.97
CA MET A 176 22.52 -6.33 6.49
C MET A 176 23.68 -6.15 5.50
N ARG A 177 24.04 -7.22 4.78
CA ARG A 177 25.06 -7.14 3.72
C ARG A 177 24.55 -6.31 2.55
N LEU A 178 23.34 -6.60 2.09
CA LEU A 178 22.72 -5.91 0.97
C LEU A 178 22.56 -4.41 1.24
N VAL A 179 22.08 -4.05 2.42
CA VAL A 179 21.87 -2.65 2.81
C VAL A 179 23.20 -1.89 2.84
N ALA A 180 24.27 -2.47 3.37
CA ALA A 180 25.59 -1.84 3.37
C ALA A 180 26.10 -1.50 1.94
N GLU A 181 25.66 -2.25 0.93
CA GLU A 181 25.98 -1.95 -0.47
C GLU A 181 25.03 -0.89 -1.05
N ILE A 182 23.71 -1.06 -0.90
CA ILE A 182 22.74 -0.18 -1.57
C ILE A 182 22.57 1.19 -0.91
N GLU A 183 22.89 1.35 0.37
CA GLU A 183 22.80 2.66 1.04
C GLU A 183 23.86 3.66 0.54
N THR A 184 24.87 3.18 -0.19
CA THR A 184 25.85 4.06 -0.86
C THR A 184 25.28 4.78 -2.09
N TYR A 185 24.10 4.37 -2.57
CA TYR A 185 23.42 4.98 -3.70
C TYR A 185 22.45 6.06 -3.24
N PRO A 186 22.68 7.34 -3.57
CA PRO A 186 21.83 8.45 -3.14
C PRO A 186 20.35 8.33 -3.53
N VAL A 187 20.03 7.53 -4.55
CA VAL A 187 18.67 7.31 -5.02
C VAL A 187 17.84 6.48 -4.03
N VAL A 188 18.46 5.60 -3.25
CA VAL A 188 17.73 4.74 -2.29
C VAL A 188 17.21 5.57 -1.12
N ALA A 189 15.91 5.52 -0.89
CA ALA A 189 15.26 6.40 0.06
C ALA A 189 14.51 5.68 1.20
N VAL A 190 14.04 4.46 0.96
CA VAL A 190 13.23 3.70 1.93
C VAL A 190 13.40 2.20 1.68
N LEU A 191 13.44 1.43 2.76
CA LEU A 191 13.41 -0.04 2.74
C LEU A 191 12.10 -0.52 3.39
N GLU A 192 11.19 -1.07 2.58
CA GLU A 192 9.93 -1.65 3.05
C GLU A 192 10.10 -3.14 3.28
N ASP A 193 9.58 -3.62 4.42
CA ASP A 193 9.51 -5.02 4.81
C ASP A 193 10.82 -5.80 4.57
N PRO A 194 11.96 -5.29 5.04
CA PRO A 194 13.25 -5.95 4.82
C PRO A 194 13.33 -7.32 5.48
N LEU A 195 12.61 -7.52 6.58
CA LEU A 195 12.59 -8.73 7.40
C LEU A 195 11.15 -9.17 7.70
N ASN A 196 11.01 -10.42 8.14
CA ASN A 196 9.73 -10.87 8.68
C ASN A 196 9.32 -9.99 9.86
N TRP A 197 8.07 -9.57 9.92
CA TRP A 197 7.57 -8.68 10.97
C TRP A 197 7.67 -9.29 12.39
N ARG A 198 7.76 -10.64 12.52
CA ARG A 198 7.97 -11.34 13.80
C ARG A 198 9.39 -11.24 14.30
N ASP A 199 10.35 -10.90 13.46
CA ASP A 199 11.76 -10.77 13.83
C ASP A 199 12.06 -9.38 14.41
N VAL A 200 11.44 -9.09 15.54
CA VAL A 200 11.56 -7.79 16.23
C VAL A 200 13.01 -7.39 16.47
N GLU A 201 13.85 -8.34 16.87
CA GLU A 201 15.26 -8.07 17.17
C GLU A 201 16.04 -7.80 15.88
N GLY A 202 15.79 -8.55 14.81
CA GLY A 202 16.38 -8.29 13.50
C GLY A 202 16.03 -6.90 12.95
N TRP A 203 14.77 -6.46 13.09
CA TRP A 203 14.34 -5.11 12.72
C TRP A 203 15.10 -4.04 13.52
N ARG A 204 15.22 -4.19 14.83
CA ARG A 204 15.94 -3.25 15.68
C ARG A 204 17.42 -3.16 15.32
N GLN A 205 18.07 -4.32 15.16
CA GLN A 205 19.48 -4.40 14.75
C GLN A 205 19.72 -3.75 13.38
N LEU A 206 18.83 -3.97 12.40
CA LEU A 206 18.94 -3.35 11.09
C LEU A 206 18.78 -1.83 11.20
N ARG A 207 17.79 -1.36 11.96
CA ARG A 207 17.54 0.08 12.17
C ARG A 207 18.74 0.80 12.81
N GLU A 208 19.47 0.13 13.72
CA GLU A 208 20.66 0.69 14.35
C GLU A 208 21.88 0.77 13.39
N LYS A 209 21.88 -0.02 12.31
CA LYS A 209 23.03 -0.18 11.40
C LYS A 209 22.91 0.57 10.08
N THR A 210 21.73 1.04 9.72
CA THR A 210 21.50 1.76 8.47
C THR A 210 20.97 3.17 8.73
N SER A 211 21.36 4.09 7.86
CA SER A 211 20.77 5.44 7.80
C SER A 211 19.48 5.50 6.98
N LEU A 212 19.14 4.44 6.24
CA LEU A 212 17.95 4.37 5.42
C LEU A 212 16.71 4.13 6.30
N PRO A 213 15.65 4.91 6.13
CA PRO A 213 14.39 4.69 6.83
C PRO A 213 13.81 3.30 6.54
N LEU A 214 13.39 2.60 7.60
CA LEU A 214 12.69 1.32 7.51
C LEU A 214 11.19 1.55 7.56
N LEU A 215 10.45 0.98 6.61
CA LEU A 215 9.01 1.01 6.54
C LEU A 215 8.44 -0.38 6.81
N MET A 216 7.50 -0.47 7.76
CA MET A 216 6.73 -1.68 8.01
C MET A 216 5.36 -1.58 7.37
N HIS A 217 5.07 -2.49 6.46
CA HIS A 217 3.77 -2.59 5.80
C HIS A 217 2.78 -3.27 6.75
N VAL A 218 1.76 -2.57 7.16
CA VAL A 218 0.70 -3.04 8.06
C VAL A 218 1.24 -3.62 9.38
N PRO A 219 1.44 -2.80 10.42
CA PRO A 219 1.91 -3.28 11.71
C PRO A 219 0.98 -4.33 12.30
N GLN A 220 1.49 -5.56 12.44
CA GLN A 220 0.70 -6.75 12.78
C GLN A 220 0.23 -6.77 14.24
N LEU A 221 1.05 -6.22 15.14
CA LEU A 221 0.71 -6.10 16.56
C LEU A 221 -0.14 -4.86 16.86
N GLY A 222 -0.46 -4.07 15.83
CA GLY A 222 -1.05 -2.74 15.95
C GLY A 222 0.01 -1.65 16.07
N ALA A 223 -0.29 -0.46 15.56
CA ALA A 223 0.69 0.62 15.49
C ALA A 223 1.28 0.98 16.87
N GLY A 224 0.48 1.02 17.92
CA GLY A 224 0.97 1.36 19.27
C GLY A 224 2.04 0.42 19.82
N PRO A 225 1.86 -0.93 19.80
CA PRO A 225 2.91 -1.87 20.18
C PRO A 225 4.16 -1.80 19.31
N GLU A 226 4.02 -1.75 17.99
CA GLU A 226 5.15 -1.67 17.04
C GLU A 226 5.97 -0.40 17.26
N ILE A 227 5.30 0.74 17.45
CA ILE A 227 5.94 2.02 17.76
C ILE A 227 6.76 1.95 19.04
N ARG A 228 6.22 1.35 20.11
CA ARG A 228 6.93 1.20 21.37
C ARG A 228 8.17 0.29 21.28
N ILE A 229 8.09 -0.73 20.44
CA ILE A 229 9.23 -1.62 20.16
C ILE A 229 10.31 -0.87 19.38
N GLY A 230 9.94 0.12 18.55
CA GLY A 230 10.86 0.87 17.74
C GLY A 230 11.41 0.08 16.56
N SER A 231 10.59 -0.78 15.96
CA SER A 231 11.00 -1.66 14.86
C SER A 231 11.23 -0.91 13.55
N ALA A 232 10.47 0.15 13.28
CA ALA A 232 10.51 0.87 12.01
C ALA A 232 10.43 2.40 12.22
N ASP A 233 10.75 3.15 11.16
CA ASP A 233 10.69 4.62 11.12
C ASP A 233 9.38 5.10 10.48
N LEU A 234 8.77 4.28 9.63
CA LEU A 234 7.54 4.55 8.91
C LEU A 234 6.60 3.34 8.97
N TYR A 235 5.31 3.59 8.91
CA TYR A 235 4.29 2.55 8.90
C TYR A 235 3.27 2.78 7.79
N MET A 236 3.06 1.78 6.94
CA MET A 236 1.94 1.78 6.01
C MET A 236 0.70 1.25 6.75
N VAL A 237 -0.37 2.03 6.80
CA VAL A 237 -1.51 1.76 7.70
C VAL A 237 -2.82 1.51 6.96
N GLY A 238 -2.83 1.54 5.63
CA GLY A 238 -4.03 1.66 4.80
C GLY A 238 -4.81 0.39 4.46
N GLU A 239 -4.35 -0.83 4.74
CA GLU A 239 -4.93 -2.05 4.14
C GLU A 239 -6.06 -2.74 4.91
N ASN A 240 -6.38 -2.31 6.12
CA ASN A 240 -7.31 -3.05 7.01
C ASN A 240 -8.64 -2.31 7.28
N GLY A 241 -9.16 -1.65 6.26
CA GLY A 241 -10.37 -0.86 6.38
C GLY A 241 -10.12 0.56 6.87
N ILE A 242 -11.05 1.46 6.58
CA ILE A 242 -10.88 2.90 6.82
C ILE A 242 -10.78 3.24 8.32
N PRO A 243 -11.65 2.73 9.23
CA PRO A 243 -11.57 3.07 10.65
C PRO A 243 -10.24 2.69 11.29
N LEU A 244 -9.75 1.49 11.03
CA LEU A 244 -8.48 1.02 11.58
C LEU A 244 -7.28 1.78 11.01
N SER A 245 -7.35 2.15 9.73
CA SER A 245 -6.31 2.98 9.08
C SER A 245 -6.22 4.36 9.73
N ILE A 246 -7.36 4.99 10.03
CA ILE A 246 -7.43 6.28 10.74
C ILE A 246 -6.84 6.14 12.15
N GLN A 247 -7.23 5.12 12.90
CA GLN A 247 -6.71 4.87 14.24
C GLN A 247 -5.19 4.69 14.25
N ARG A 248 -4.66 3.90 13.32
CA ARG A 248 -3.21 3.68 13.18
C ARG A 248 -2.47 4.96 12.77
N GLY A 249 -3.04 5.73 11.84
CA GLY A 249 -2.49 7.01 11.44
C GLY A 249 -2.40 8.00 12.60
N HIS A 250 -3.40 8.07 13.47
CA HIS A 250 -3.36 8.88 14.68
C HIS A 250 -2.25 8.40 15.64
N ALA A 251 -2.12 7.11 15.88
CA ALA A 251 -1.05 6.57 16.74
C ALA A 251 0.36 6.91 16.22
N CYS A 252 0.57 6.85 14.90
CA CYS A 252 1.83 7.28 14.29
C CYS A 252 2.06 8.78 14.44
N ALA A 253 1.03 9.60 14.21
CA ALA A 253 1.12 11.04 14.36
C ALA A 253 1.45 11.47 15.80
N GLU A 254 0.83 10.84 16.82
CA GLU A 254 1.13 11.05 18.23
C GLU A 254 2.58 10.67 18.59
N ALA A 255 3.14 9.68 17.92
CA ALA A 255 4.53 9.26 18.08
C ALA A 255 5.53 10.04 17.20
N ASN A 256 5.05 11.05 16.46
CA ASN A 256 5.84 11.84 15.50
C ASN A 256 6.52 10.96 14.42
N LEU A 257 5.82 9.91 13.98
CA LEU A 257 6.24 9.02 12.91
C LEU A 257 5.46 9.29 11.62
N SER A 258 6.07 9.00 10.49
CA SER A 258 5.43 9.12 9.17
C SER A 258 4.62 7.87 8.80
N THR A 259 3.57 8.08 8.00
CA THR A 259 2.74 7.03 7.40
C THR A 259 2.66 7.24 5.90
#